data_1fefca478c698b1b5515de8e9ba817c5
#
_entry.id   1fefca478c698b1b5515de8e9ba817c5
#
_cell.length_a   1.000
_cell.length_b   1.000
_cell.length_c   1.000
_cell.angle_alpha   90.00
_cell.angle_beta   90.00
_cell.angle_gamma   90.00
#
_symmetry.space_group_name_H-M   'P 1'
#
loop_
_entity.id
_entity.type
_entity.pdbx_description
1 polymer ?
#
loop_
_entity_poly.entity_id
_entity_poly.type
_entity_poly.pdbx_seq_one_letter_code
_entity_poly.pdbx_strand_id
1 'polypeptide(L)' 'MTENRIVKTAPLADGEYWALCRERNVISAAVNGHSLVYPKARMTVKDGWAFFHRDGIEIWSCNASYAAAQFDVHQA' A
#
# COMPACT_ATOMS: atom_id res chain seq x y z
N MET A 1 -17.34 -22.45 0.25
CA MET A 1 -16.96 -22.11 -0.05
C MET A 1 -16.63 -21.48 -0.13
N THR A 2 -16.41 -21.37 -0.23
CA THR A 2 -15.89 -20.83 -0.45
C THR A 2 -15.89 -20.03 -0.41
N GLU A 3 -15.76 -19.70 -0.53
CA GLU A 3 -15.55 -19.00 -0.60
C GLU A 3 -15.45 -18.11 -0.26
N ASN A 4 -15.53 -17.71 -0.03
CA ASN A 4 -15.36 -16.70 0.43
C ASN A 4 -14.27 -16.22 0.99
N ARG A 5 -13.52 -16.70 1.38
CA ARG A 5 -12.29 -16.35 1.76
C ARG A 5 -11.51 -15.67 0.80
N ILE A 6 -11.70 -16.06 -0.32
CA ILE A 6 -11.09 -15.41 -1.42
C ILE A 6 -11.37 -13.95 -1.43
N VAL A 7 -12.56 -13.62 -1.08
CA VAL A 7 -12.94 -12.23 -1.01
C VAL A 7 -12.09 -11.43 -0.08
N LYS A 8 -11.70 -12.04 1.03
CA LYS A 8 -10.90 -11.31 1.98
C LYS A 8 -9.54 -11.00 1.49
N THR A 9 -9.06 -11.75 0.55
CA THR A 9 -7.73 -11.54 0.02
C THR A 9 -7.76 -10.79 -1.30
N ALA A 10 -8.93 -10.33 -1.70
CA ALA A 10 -9.03 -9.60 -2.95
C ALA A 10 -8.17 -8.34 -2.89
N PRO A 11 -7.51 -8.00 -3.97
CA PRO A 11 -6.72 -6.79 -4.00
C PRO A 11 -7.60 -5.55 -3.90
N LEU A 12 -6.99 -4.43 -3.62
CA LEU A 12 -7.69 -3.16 -3.59
C LEU A 12 -8.24 -2.84 -4.98
N ALA A 13 -9.39 -2.19 -5.02
CA ALA A 13 -9.95 -1.73 -6.27
C ALA A 13 -9.10 -0.59 -6.84
N ASP A 14 -9.17 -0.42 -8.15
CA ASP A 14 -8.51 0.69 -8.80
C ASP A 14 -8.96 2.00 -8.15
N GLY A 15 -8.05 2.91 -7.95
CA GLY A 15 -8.39 4.20 -7.36
C GLY A 15 -7.23 4.84 -6.64
N GLU A 16 -7.54 5.90 -5.91
CA GLU A 16 -6.56 6.69 -5.18
C GLU A 16 -6.72 6.47 -3.70
N TYR A 17 -5.60 6.34 -3.02
CA TYR A 17 -5.58 6.02 -1.60
C TYR A 17 -4.47 6.78 -0.88
N TRP A 18 -4.57 6.78 0.44
CA TRP A 18 -3.45 7.09 1.33
C TRP A 18 -2.94 5.77 1.88
N ALA A 19 -1.63 5.61 1.90
CA ALA A 19 -0.99 4.45 2.50
C ALA A 19 -0.14 4.94 3.66
N LEU A 20 -0.45 4.45 4.85
CA LEU A 20 0.26 4.83 6.06
C LEU A 20 1.08 3.64 6.54
N CYS A 21 2.35 3.87 6.81
CA CYS A 21 3.20 2.83 7.36
C CYS A 21 2.74 2.47 8.76
N ARG A 22 2.79 1.19 9.08
CA ARG A 22 2.46 0.70 10.43
C ARG A 22 3.66 0.80 11.37
N GLU A 23 4.85 0.95 10.81
CA GLU A 23 6.06 1.11 11.60
C GLU A 23 6.02 2.44 12.33
N ARG A 24 6.61 2.47 13.51
CA ARG A 24 6.55 3.65 14.36
C ARG A 24 7.72 4.60 14.19
N ASN A 25 8.76 4.16 13.50
CA ASN A 25 9.93 4.99 13.29
C ASN A 25 10.61 4.59 11.99
N VAL A 26 11.54 5.44 11.57
CA VAL A 26 12.20 5.27 10.28
C VAL A 26 13.05 4.00 10.22
N ILE A 27 13.62 3.61 11.35
CA ILE A 27 14.47 2.42 11.39
C ILE A 27 13.65 1.17 11.16
N SER A 28 12.51 1.05 11.83
CA SER A 28 11.62 -0.08 11.64
C SER A 28 11.10 -0.13 10.21
N ALA A 29 10.78 1.03 9.64
CA ALA A 29 10.33 1.08 8.26
C ALA A 29 11.42 0.59 7.31
N ALA A 30 12.67 0.99 7.55
CA ALA A 30 13.79 0.58 6.72
C ALA A 30 14.02 -0.93 6.79
N VAL A 31 13.93 -1.49 8.00
CA VAL A 31 14.10 -2.93 8.19
C VAL A 31 13.07 -3.71 7.39
N ASN A 32 11.85 -3.21 7.31
CA ASN A 32 10.78 -3.86 6.57
C ASN A 32 10.75 -3.49 5.09
N GLY A 33 11.68 -2.67 4.64
CA GLY A 33 11.73 -2.26 3.23
C GLY A 33 10.74 -1.18 2.87
N HIS A 34 10.22 -0.44 3.82
CA HIS A 34 9.19 0.57 3.61
C HIS A 34 9.68 2.01 3.77
N SER A 35 11.00 2.22 3.80
CA SER A 35 11.53 3.54 4.08
C SER A 35 11.10 4.61 3.08
N LEU A 36 10.90 4.24 1.82
CA LEU A 36 10.49 5.20 0.81
C LEU A 36 9.07 5.70 1.03
N VAL A 37 8.21 4.87 1.60
CA VAL A 37 6.83 5.23 1.86
C VAL A 37 6.66 5.94 3.20
N TYR A 38 7.55 5.68 4.12
CA TYR A 38 7.43 6.17 5.49
C TYR A 38 7.42 7.70 5.56
N PRO A 39 6.57 8.33 6.36
CA PRO A 39 5.53 7.70 7.20
C PRO A 39 4.25 7.45 6.44
N LYS A 40 4.01 8.12 5.33
CA LYS A 40 2.83 7.91 4.50
C LYS A 40 3.09 8.43 3.09
N ALA A 41 2.31 7.93 2.15
CA ALA A 41 2.37 8.41 0.77
C ALA A 41 1.01 8.24 0.11
N ARG A 42 0.81 8.94 -0.98
CA ARG A 42 -0.36 8.69 -1.83
C ARG A 42 -0.10 7.41 -2.60
N MET A 43 -1.16 6.71 -2.93
CA MET A 43 -1.05 5.44 -3.63
C MET A 43 -2.14 5.34 -4.67
N THR A 44 -1.76 5.02 -5.90
CA THR A 44 -2.70 4.76 -6.98
C THR A 44 -2.69 3.26 -7.23
N VAL A 45 -3.87 2.66 -7.25
CA VAL A 45 -3.98 1.24 -7.58
C VAL A 45 -4.58 1.12 -8.97
N LYS A 46 -3.93 0.32 -9.81
CA LYS A 46 -4.40 0.05 -11.15
C LYS A 46 -4.08 -1.39 -11.53
N ASP A 47 -5.11 -2.13 -11.91
CA ASP A 47 -4.95 -3.51 -12.37
C ASP A 47 -4.16 -4.38 -11.39
N GLY A 48 -4.44 -4.22 -10.11
CA GLY A 48 -3.83 -5.04 -9.08
C GLY A 48 -2.43 -4.63 -8.68
N TRP A 49 -1.96 -3.48 -9.13
CA TRP A 49 -0.64 -2.96 -8.79
C TRP A 49 -0.76 -1.62 -8.09
N ALA A 50 0.05 -1.38 -7.08
CA ALA A 50 0.03 -0.16 -6.29
C ALA A 50 1.27 0.67 -6.61
N PHE A 51 1.04 1.93 -6.96
CA PHE A 51 2.10 2.89 -7.26
C PHE A 51 2.06 3.97 -6.20
N PHE A 52 3.16 4.12 -5.46
CA PHE A 52 3.25 5.11 -4.38
C PHE A 52 3.93 6.36 -4.91
N HIS A 53 3.40 7.52 -4.56
CA HIS A 53 3.97 8.77 -5.03
C HIS A 53 3.86 9.86 -3.97
N ARG A 54 4.75 10.84 -4.13
CA ARG A 54 4.79 11.98 -3.24
C ARG A 54 5.15 13.19 -4.09
N ASP A 55 4.34 14.25 -3.96
CA ASP A 55 4.53 15.46 -4.76
C ASP A 55 4.57 15.16 -6.25
N GLY A 56 3.74 14.23 -6.69
CA GLY A 56 3.62 13.88 -8.10
C GLY A 56 4.72 12.98 -8.64
N ILE A 57 5.63 12.51 -7.78
CA ILE A 57 6.74 11.67 -8.22
C ILE A 57 6.56 10.28 -7.65
N GLU A 58 6.64 9.26 -8.51
CA GLU A 58 6.56 7.88 -8.07
C GLU A 58 7.81 7.53 -7.27
N ILE A 59 7.61 7.01 -6.06
CA ILE A 59 8.71 6.69 -5.16
C ILE A 59 8.86 5.20 -4.92
N TRP A 60 7.81 4.40 -5.17
CA TRP A 60 7.86 2.97 -4.90
C TRP A 60 6.64 2.31 -5.51
N SER A 61 6.69 1.01 -5.70
CA SER A 61 5.52 0.27 -6.18
C SER A 61 5.57 -1.16 -5.69
N CYS A 62 4.41 -1.79 -5.64
CA CYS A 62 4.29 -3.17 -5.24
C CYS A 62 2.94 -3.72 -5.67
N ASN A 63 2.75 -5.01 -5.47
CA ASN A 63 1.47 -5.64 -5.71
C ASN A 63 0.42 -5.05 -4.77
N ALA A 64 -0.79 -4.82 -5.25
CA ALA A 64 -1.84 -4.22 -4.43
C ALA A 64 -2.21 -5.09 -3.23
N SER A 65 -2.11 -6.42 -3.35
CA SER A 65 -2.35 -7.31 -2.21
C SER A 65 -1.33 -7.10 -1.11
N TYR A 66 -0.07 -6.89 -1.50
CA TYR A 66 0.98 -6.61 -0.55
C TYR A 66 0.70 -5.30 0.18
N ALA A 67 0.32 -4.27 -0.59
CA ALA A 67 0.01 -2.98 0.01
C ALA A 67 -1.13 -3.08 1.02
N ALA A 68 -2.19 -3.80 0.66
CA ALA A 68 -3.32 -3.97 1.57
C ALA A 68 -2.92 -4.68 2.86
N ALA A 69 -1.98 -5.61 2.78
CA ALA A 69 -1.55 -6.39 3.93
C ALA A 69 -0.56 -5.63 4.81
N GLN A 70 0.26 -4.75 4.24
CA GLN A 70 1.39 -4.16 4.95
C GLN A 70 1.17 -2.72 5.41
N PHE A 71 0.24 -2.01 4.81
CA PHE A 71 0.00 -0.61 5.14
C PHE A 71 -1.43 -0.42 5.62
N ASP A 72 -1.66 0.65 6.36
CA ASP A 72 -3.02 1.08 6.66
C ASP A 72 -3.46 1.92 5.47
N VAL A 73 -4.45 1.46 4.76
CA VAL A 73 -4.89 2.05 3.50
C VAL A 73 -6.24 2.71 3.67
N HIS A 74 -6.34 3.96 3.26
CA HIS A 74 -7.58 4.73 3.31
C HIS A 74 -7.83 5.37 1.96
N GLN A 75 -9.07 5.47 1.57
CA GLN A 75 -9.40 6.15 0.32
C GLN A 75 -9.03 7.62 0.41
N ALA A 76 -8.47 8.12 -0.66
CA ALA A 76 -8.06 9.52 -0.72
C ALA A 76 -9.23 10.41 -1.10
#